data_6e73fd9f09497f4e6ca3b4800152b314
#
_entry.id   6e73fd9f09497f4e6ca3b4800152b314
#
_cell.length_a   1.000
_cell.length_b   1.000
_cell.length_c   1.000
_cell.angle_alpha   90.00
_cell.angle_beta   90.00
_cell.angle_gamma   90.00
#
_symmetry.space_group_name_H-M   'P 1'
#
loop_
_entity.id
_entity.type
_entity.pdbx_description
1 polymer ?
#
loop_
_entity_poly.entity_id
_entity_poly.type
_entity_poly.pdbx_seq_one_letter_code
_entity_poly.pdbx_strand_id
1 'polypeptide(L)' 'MKLNYKVVYNAANGEKVESLFHSLDLAKEFAVMMNGIVLNNKEA' A
#
# COMPACT_ATOMS: atom_id res chain seq x y z
N MET A 1 -18.59 0.79 5.75
CA MET A 1 -17.42 0.37 5.99
C MET A 1 -16.61 -0.11 4.87
N LYS A 2 -15.44 0.32 4.71
CA LYS A 2 -14.64 -0.11 3.69
C LYS A 2 -13.33 -0.54 4.18
N LEU A 3 -12.78 -1.54 3.59
CA LEU A 3 -11.49 -2.01 3.95
C LEU A 3 -10.57 -1.58 2.88
N ASN A 4 -9.63 -0.76 3.22
CA ASN A 4 -8.65 -0.32 2.26
C ASN A 4 -7.29 -0.77 2.73
N TYR A 5 -6.42 -1.04 1.77
CA TYR A 5 -5.06 -1.43 2.09
C TYR A 5 -4.14 -0.38 1.52
N LYS A 6 -3.24 0.12 2.35
CA LYS A 6 -2.34 1.17 1.92
C LYS A 6 -0.95 0.60 1.77
N VAL A 7 -0.32 0.89 0.64
CA VAL A 7 1.06 0.46 0.42
C VAL A 7 1.94 1.69 0.50
N VAL A 8 2.93 1.64 1.38
CA VAL A 8 3.85 2.75 1.55
C VAL A 8 5.21 2.31 1.04
N TYR A 9 5.77 3.06 0.13
CA TYR A 9 7.06 2.73 -0.42
C TYR A 9 7.82 4.00 -0.74
N ASN A 10 9.11 3.87 -0.98
CA ASN A 10 9.94 5.01 -1.29
C ASN A 10 10.16 5.11 -2.79
N ALA A 11 9.96 6.30 -3.32
CA ALA A 11 10.20 6.53 -4.73
C ALA A 11 11.70 6.62 -4.98
N ALA A 12 12.06 6.71 -6.26
CA ALA A 12 13.45 6.76 -6.63
C ALA A 12 14.17 7.96 -6.04
N ASN A 13 13.43 9.06 -5.84
CA ASN A 13 14.04 10.26 -5.29
C ASN A 13 14.05 10.24 -3.76
N GLY A 14 13.62 9.15 -3.15
CA GLY A 14 13.62 9.06 -1.70
C GLY A 14 12.35 9.52 -1.03
N GLU A 15 11.38 9.93 -1.79
CA GLU A 15 10.13 10.41 -1.22
C GLU A 15 9.20 9.24 -0.89
N LYS A 16 8.44 9.42 0.18
CA LYS A 16 7.51 8.40 0.59
C LYS A 16 6.22 8.53 -0.20
N VAL A 17 5.79 7.44 -0.80
CA VAL A 17 4.58 7.42 -1.61
C VAL A 17 3.61 6.44 -0.99
N GLU A 18 2.33 6.82 -0.96
CA GLU A 18 1.29 5.96 -0.43
C GLU A 18 0.26 5.68 -1.50
N SER A 19 -0.09 4.42 -1.65
CA SER A 19 -1.09 4.02 -2.63
C SER A 19 -2.18 3.22 -1.93
N LEU A 20 -3.43 3.45 -2.32
CA LEU A 20 -4.54 2.75 -1.72
C LEU A 20 -5.05 1.67 -2.65
N PHE A 21 -5.36 0.53 -2.09
CA PHE A 21 -5.90 -0.59 -2.84
C PHE A 21 -7.12 -1.14 -2.13
N HIS A 22 -8.05 -1.67 -2.91
CA HIS A 22 -9.22 -2.31 -2.33
C HIS A 22 -9.00 -3.79 -2.11
N SER A 23 -7.99 -4.36 -2.72
CA SER A 23 -7.74 -5.78 -2.64
C SER A 23 -6.42 -6.04 -1.94
N LEU A 24 -6.42 -6.96 -0.98
CA LEU A 24 -5.20 -7.30 -0.28
C LEU A 24 -4.20 -7.93 -1.22
N ASP A 25 -4.67 -8.77 -2.13
CA ASP A 25 -3.76 -9.42 -3.07
C ASP A 25 -3.03 -8.41 -3.93
N LEU A 26 -3.76 -7.44 -4.45
CA LEU A 26 -3.14 -6.41 -5.26
C LEU A 26 -2.18 -5.57 -4.45
N ALA A 27 -2.56 -5.25 -3.23
CA ALA A 27 -1.70 -4.44 -2.38
C ALA A 27 -0.40 -5.17 -2.09
N LYS A 28 -0.49 -6.47 -1.82
CA LYS A 28 0.70 -7.24 -1.51
C LYS A 28 1.61 -7.33 -2.73
N GLU A 29 1.03 -7.56 -3.88
CA GLU A 29 1.84 -7.65 -5.09
C GLU A 29 2.54 -6.34 -5.37
N PHE A 30 1.81 -5.26 -5.22
CA PHE A 30 2.41 -3.95 -5.46
C PHE A 30 3.52 -3.67 -4.45
N ALA A 31 3.30 -4.03 -3.20
CA ALA A 31 4.30 -3.79 -2.18
C ALA A 31 5.58 -4.57 -2.48
N VAL A 32 5.43 -5.80 -2.94
CA VAL A 32 6.60 -6.60 -3.27
C VAL A 32 7.37 -5.97 -4.42
N MET A 33 6.64 -5.50 -5.44
CA MET A 33 7.28 -4.90 -6.58
C MET A 33 8.01 -3.62 -6.21
N MET A 34 7.42 -2.84 -5.33
CA MET A 34 8.02 -1.57 -4.95
C MET A 34 8.85 -1.65 -3.69
N ASN A 35 8.99 -2.84 -3.14
CA ASN A 35 9.75 -3.02 -1.90
C ASN A 35 9.17 -2.19 -0.77
N GLY A 36 7.84 -2.13 -0.70
CA GLY A 36 7.16 -1.34 0.31
C GLY A 36 6.50 -2.21 1.35
N ILE A 37 5.64 -1.60 2.15
CA ILE A 37 4.92 -2.33 3.17
C ILE A 37 3.43 -2.10 3.01
N VAL A 38 2.65 -3.07 3.46
CA VAL A 38 1.20 -3.00 3.36
C VAL A 38 0.63 -2.72 4.73
N LEU A 39 -0.23 -1.72 4.82
CA LEU A 39 -0.88 -1.38 6.06
C LEU A 39 -2.38 -1.57 5.89
N ASN A 40 -3.02 -2.14 6.90
CA ASN A 40 -4.46 -2.28 6.89
C ASN A 40 -5.07 -0.97 7.32
N ASN A 41 -5.87 -0.40 6.44
CA ASN A 41 -6.53 0.84 6.75
C ASN A 41 -8.01 0.56 6.92
N LYS A 42 -8.42 0.20 8.13
CA LYS A 42 -9.79 -0.17 8.37
C LYS A 42 -10.56 1.04 8.83
N GLU A 43 -11.67 1.28 8.18
CA GLU A 43 -12.49 2.40 8.57
C GLU A 43 -13.58 1.96 9.41
N ALA A 44 -13.80 2.51 10.51
CA ALA A 44 -14.83 2.03 11.42
C ALA A 44 -16.19 2.64 11.16
#